data_3a3394a2cf7a10786a0563140e5d82ea
#
_entry.id   3a3394a2cf7a10786a0563140e5d82ea
#
_cell.length_a   1.000
_cell.length_b   1.000
_cell.length_c   1.000
_cell.angle_alpha   90.00
_cell.angle_beta   90.00
_cell.angle_gamma   90.00
#
_symmetry.space_group_name_H-M   'P 1'
#
loop_
_entity.id
_entity.type
_entity.pdbx_description
1 polymer ?
#
loop_
_entity_poly.entity_id
_entity_poly.type
_entity_poly.pdbx_seq_one_letter_code
_entity_poly.pdbx_strand_id
1 'polypeptide(L)'
;HLLSRRQRQMCIRDRLLAWAKLEGIWIIEDDYDSELRYGKKPLPALSSYKDGAPCIYLGSFTKVIYPGFNMAYMVVPKSLVPIFEGAKLLMDRHSSEVHQYILAEFIQNGFYYSHVRRLKKIYEKRRQAAVRAIEKYLSGYGHIEGANEGTHLTFIFNQPQDDVRLSELLIRSYQIETRPLSACYRSAKALTGFILGYAHFKEEELEAAVFKLKEALDQT
;
A
#
# COMPACT_ATOMS: atom_id res chain seq x y z
N HIS A 1 -27.21 -5.39 16.95
CA HIS A 1 -26.87 -4.53 15.80
C HIS A 1 -25.41 -4.66 15.48
N LEU A 2 -25.09 -5.50 14.49
CA LEU A 2 -23.74 -5.60 13.93
C LEU A 2 -23.54 -4.37 13.03
N LEU A 3 -22.74 -3.40 13.49
CA LEU A 3 -22.29 -2.31 12.66
C LEU A 3 -21.58 -2.87 11.42
N SER A 4 -21.82 -2.28 10.25
CA SER A 4 -21.07 -2.64 9.05
C SER A 4 -19.58 -2.41 9.27
N ARG A 5 -18.70 -3.14 8.55
CA ARG A 5 -17.23 -2.96 8.64
C ARG A 5 -16.83 -1.50 8.46
N ARG A 6 -17.50 -0.78 7.55
CA ARG A 6 -17.26 0.64 7.29
C ARG A 6 -17.63 1.52 8.49
N GLN A 7 -18.79 1.29 9.13
CA GLN A 7 -19.20 2.03 10.33
C GLN A 7 -18.22 1.80 11.48
N ARG A 8 -17.73 0.57 11.69
CA ARG A 8 -16.71 0.28 12.70
C ARG A 8 -15.40 1.03 12.41
N GLN A 9 -14.95 1.07 11.16
CA GLN A 9 -13.76 1.83 10.78
C GLN A 9 -13.94 3.34 11.01
N MET A 10 -15.09 3.91 10.69
CA MET A 10 -15.40 5.33 11.01
C MET A 10 -15.37 5.58 12.51
N CYS A 11 -16.03 4.74 13.33
CA CYS A 11 -16.00 4.89 14.79
C CYS A 11 -14.59 4.78 15.39
N ILE A 12 -13.70 3.94 14.82
CA ILE A 12 -12.31 3.85 15.27
C ILE A 12 -11.56 5.15 14.94
N ARG A 13 -11.75 5.70 13.74
CA ARG A 13 -11.12 6.95 13.30
C ARG A 13 -11.57 8.14 14.15
N ASP A 14 -12.88 8.25 14.41
CA ASP A 14 -13.45 9.29 15.27
C ASP A 14 -12.85 9.22 16.70
N ARG A 15 -12.75 8.03 17.28
CA ARG A 15 -12.14 7.83 18.58
C ARG A 15 -10.66 8.16 18.60
N LEU A 16 -9.92 7.81 17.55
CA LEU A 16 -8.50 8.15 17.41
C LEU A 16 -8.29 9.66 17.38
N LEU A 17 -9.10 10.38 16.59
CA LEU A 17 -9.03 11.83 16.49
C LEU A 17 -9.40 12.51 17.82
N ALA A 18 -10.45 12.05 18.49
CA ALA A 18 -10.86 12.56 19.79
C ALA A 18 -9.76 12.36 20.85
N TRP A 19 -9.16 11.16 20.88
CA TRP A 19 -8.04 10.86 21.76
C TRP A 19 -6.83 11.73 21.48
N ALA A 20 -6.43 11.87 20.23
CA ALA A 20 -5.28 12.68 19.84
C ALA A 20 -5.48 14.16 20.23
N LYS A 21 -6.69 14.68 20.07
CA LYS A 21 -7.04 16.05 20.48
C LYS A 21 -7.00 16.21 22.01
N LEU A 22 -7.47 15.23 22.77
CA LEU A 22 -7.45 15.25 24.23
C LEU A 22 -6.03 15.23 24.79
N GLU A 23 -5.18 14.37 24.22
CA GLU A 23 -3.79 14.17 24.67
C GLU A 23 -2.80 15.18 24.04
N GLY A 24 -3.26 16.07 23.14
CA GLY A 24 -2.38 17.02 22.46
C GLY A 24 -1.35 16.36 21.52
N ILE A 25 -1.68 15.20 20.94
CA ILE A 25 -0.78 14.38 20.11
C ILE A 25 -1.10 14.61 18.63
N TRP A 26 -0.05 14.73 17.82
CA TRP A 26 -0.18 14.77 16.36
C TRP A 26 -0.28 13.37 15.76
N ILE A 27 -1.21 13.20 14.81
CA ILE A 27 -1.33 12.00 13.99
C ILE A 27 -0.64 12.26 12.66
N ILE A 28 0.24 11.37 12.24
CA ILE A 28 0.79 11.36 10.89
C ILE A 28 0.03 10.28 10.11
N GLU A 29 -0.75 10.69 9.11
CA GLU A 29 -1.48 9.81 8.21
C GLU A 29 -0.64 9.61 6.94
N ASP A 30 -0.04 8.44 6.81
CA ASP A 30 0.74 8.06 5.61
C ASP A 30 -0.19 7.36 4.62
N ASP A 31 -0.54 8.07 3.55
CA ASP A 31 -1.48 7.63 2.51
C ASP A 31 -0.78 7.60 1.14
N TYR A 32 0.02 6.58 0.91
CA TYR A 32 0.85 6.44 -0.29
C TYR A 32 0.18 5.66 -1.44
N ASP A 33 -0.99 5.02 -1.23
CA ASP A 33 -1.64 4.15 -2.23
C ASP A 33 -3.18 4.18 -2.24
N SER A 34 -3.80 5.20 -1.65
CA SER A 34 -5.28 5.33 -1.58
C SER A 34 -5.97 5.37 -2.94
N GLU A 35 -5.28 5.82 -3.98
CA GLU A 35 -5.77 5.78 -5.35
C GLU A 35 -5.96 4.33 -5.85
N LEU A 36 -5.19 3.36 -5.32
CA LEU A 36 -5.16 1.97 -5.74
C LEU A 36 -6.09 1.08 -4.90
N ARG A 37 -7.32 1.53 -4.67
CA ARG A 37 -8.38 0.75 -4.00
C ARG A 37 -9.36 0.20 -5.01
N TYR A 38 -9.71 -1.10 -4.84
CA TYR A 38 -10.55 -1.86 -5.75
C TYR A 38 -11.91 -2.19 -5.09
N GLY A 39 -13.00 -1.99 -5.83
CA GLY A 39 -14.33 -2.45 -5.45
C GLY A 39 -15.05 -1.70 -4.31
N LYS A 40 -14.43 -0.72 -3.62
CA LYS A 40 -15.07 0.05 -2.54
C LYS A 40 -14.72 1.54 -2.65
N LYS A 41 -15.65 2.40 -2.21
CA LYS A 41 -15.34 3.83 -2.05
C LYS A 41 -14.27 4.01 -0.98
N PRO A 42 -13.23 4.84 -1.21
CA PRO A 42 -12.22 5.14 -0.22
C PRO A 42 -12.85 5.76 1.03
N LEU A 43 -12.23 5.56 2.18
CA LEU A 43 -12.56 6.30 3.38
C LEU A 43 -11.96 7.70 3.26
N PRO A 44 -12.63 8.74 3.75
CA PRO A 44 -12.06 10.08 3.81
C PRO A 44 -10.76 10.08 4.62
N ALA A 45 -9.77 10.91 4.26
CA ALA A 45 -8.58 11.09 5.07
C ALA A 45 -8.92 11.62 6.47
N LEU A 46 -8.12 11.28 7.48
CA LEU A 46 -8.29 11.81 8.84
C LEU A 46 -8.19 13.34 8.85
N SER A 47 -7.30 13.88 8.02
CA SER A 47 -7.12 15.32 7.82
C SER A 47 -8.35 16.03 7.25
N SER A 48 -9.31 15.31 6.65
CA SER A 48 -10.53 15.90 6.07
C SER A 48 -11.64 16.17 7.11
N TYR A 49 -11.47 15.75 8.34
CA TYR A 49 -12.44 16.03 9.42
C TYR A 49 -12.35 17.50 9.83
N LYS A 50 -13.51 18.20 9.83
CA LYS A 50 -13.61 19.66 9.92
C LYS A 50 -13.14 20.29 11.25
N ASP A 51 -12.98 19.56 12.31
CA ASP A 51 -12.81 20.10 13.67
C ASP A 51 -11.36 20.30 14.12
N GLY A 52 -10.47 20.66 13.19
CA GLY A 52 -9.08 20.94 13.55
C GLY A 52 -8.38 19.70 14.11
N ALA A 53 -8.58 18.56 13.45
CA ALA A 53 -7.89 17.33 13.80
C ALA A 53 -6.39 17.58 13.80
N PRO A 54 -5.65 17.15 14.85
CA PRO A 54 -4.21 17.25 14.90
C PRO A 54 -3.58 16.21 13.97
N CYS A 55 -3.80 16.39 12.65
CA CYS A 55 -3.40 15.43 11.63
C CYS A 55 -2.51 16.08 10.58
N ILE A 56 -1.39 15.44 10.31
CA ILE A 56 -0.47 15.73 9.21
C ILE A 56 -0.66 14.63 8.19
N TYR A 57 -1.11 14.97 6.98
CA TYR A 57 -1.34 14.02 5.91
C TYR A 57 -0.15 13.97 4.97
N LEU A 58 0.31 12.77 4.63
CA LEU A 58 1.36 12.51 3.66
C LEU A 58 0.76 11.79 2.46
N GLY A 59 0.91 12.35 1.26
CA GLY A 59 0.51 11.74 0.02
C GLY A 59 1.69 11.58 -0.94
N SER A 60 1.65 10.58 -1.81
CA SER A 60 2.71 10.28 -2.76
C SER A 60 2.18 10.04 -4.16
N PHE A 61 2.86 10.60 -5.16
CA PHE A 61 2.59 10.33 -6.57
C PHE A 61 3.39 9.14 -7.12
N THR A 62 4.36 8.64 -6.35
CA THR A 62 5.33 7.61 -6.76
C THR A 62 4.67 6.29 -7.20
N LYS A 63 3.58 5.89 -6.54
CA LYS A 63 2.90 4.61 -6.84
C LYS A 63 2.00 4.66 -8.06
N VAL A 64 1.57 5.86 -8.46
CA VAL A 64 0.59 6.05 -9.54
C VAL A 64 1.16 6.73 -10.78
N ILE A 65 2.32 7.36 -10.71
CA ILE A 65 2.97 7.96 -11.89
C ILE A 65 4.17 7.09 -12.29
N TYR A 66 5.32 7.42 -11.77
CA TYR A 66 6.58 6.76 -12.09
C TYR A 66 7.50 6.82 -10.86
N PRO A 67 8.06 5.69 -10.40
CA PRO A 67 8.89 5.66 -9.20
C PRO A 67 10.04 6.67 -9.21
N GLY A 68 10.70 6.84 -10.36
CA GLY A 68 11.79 7.81 -10.54
C GLY A 68 11.37 9.28 -10.44
N PHE A 69 10.07 9.58 -10.47
CA PHE A 69 9.56 10.93 -10.26
C PHE A 69 9.71 11.39 -8.80
N ASN A 70 9.69 10.44 -7.87
CA ASN A 70 9.97 10.59 -6.44
C ASN A 70 9.39 11.87 -5.80
N MET A 71 8.10 12.10 -6.03
CA MET A 71 7.39 13.28 -5.54
C MET A 71 6.30 12.90 -4.56
N ALA A 72 6.31 13.57 -3.42
CA ALA A 72 5.31 13.47 -2.37
C ALA A 72 4.86 14.87 -1.93
N TYR A 73 3.75 14.92 -1.22
CA TYR A 73 3.23 16.17 -0.66
C TYR A 73 2.74 15.95 0.76
N MET A 74 2.72 17.04 1.50
CA MET A 74 2.27 17.07 2.89
C MET A 74 1.16 18.10 3.04
N VAL A 75 0.07 17.73 3.70
CA VAL A 75 -0.97 18.65 4.13
C VAL A 75 -0.86 18.82 5.63
N VAL A 76 -0.50 20.03 6.06
CA VAL A 76 -0.27 20.35 7.47
C VAL A 76 -1.27 21.39 7.96
N PRO A 77 -1.63 21.42 9.24
CA PRO A 77 -2.39 22.51 9.84
C PRO A 77 -1.70 23.85 9.63
N LYS A 78 -2.49 24.90 9.41
CA LYS A 78 -1.97 26.25 9.09
C LYS A 78 -0.93 26.76 10.11
N SER A 79 -1.08 26.42 11.38
CA SER A 79 -0.15 26.79 12.45
C SER A 79 1.25 26.17 12.30
N LEU A 80 1.37 25.06 11.60
CA LEU A 80 2.64 24.35 11.39
C LEU A 80 3.31 24.73 10.06
N VAL A 81 2.62 25.39 9.13
CA VAL A 81 3.16 25.72 7.81
C VAL A 81 4.51 26.45 7.90
N PRO A 82 4.67 27.55 8.69
CA PRO A 82 5.96 28.25 8.74
C PRO A 82 7.11 27.38 9.27
N ILE A 83 6.81 26.43 10.16
CA ILE A 83 7.80 25.52 10.74
C ILE A 83 8.27 24.53 9.67
N PHE A 84 7.33 23.93 8.92
CA PHE A 84 7.67 22.98 7.87
C PHE A 84 8.36 23.64 6.66
N GLU A 85 7.96 24.84 6.30
CA GLU A 85 8.64 25.64 5.25
C GLU A 85 10.09 25.97 5.65
N GLY A 86 10.28 26.41 6.88
CA GLY A 86 11.63 26.67 7.42
C GLY A 86 12.49 25.42 7.47
N ALA A 87 11.95 24.30 7.94
CA ALA A 87 12.67 23.02 7.97
C ALA A 87 13.04 22.54 6.56
N LYS A 88 12.11 22.64 5.60
CA LYS A 88 12.35 22.28 4.20
C LYS A 88 13.44 23.13 3.57
N LEU A 89 13.45 24.43 3.82
CA LEU A 89 14.48 25.33 3.32
C LEU A 89 15.88 24.95 3.86
N LEU A 90 15.97 24.52 5.12
CA LEU A 90 17.23 24.09 5.71
C LEU A 90 17.72 22.73 5.18
N MET A 91 16.80 21.82 4.88
CA MET A 91 17.14 20.46 4.42
C MET A 91 17.45 20.38 2.93
N ASP A 92 16.56 20.91 2.09
CA ASP A 92 16.60 20.74 0.63
C ASP A 92 16.96 22.02 -0.12
N ARG A 93 16.87 23.18 0.52
CA ARG A 93 16.87 24.51 -0.09
C ARG A 93 15.80 24.66 -1.16
N HIS A 94 15.97 24.00 -2.32
CA HIS A 94 15.04 24.04 -3.44
C HIS A 94 14.80 22.64 -3.98
N SER A 95 13.55 22.20 -3.96
CA SER A 95 13.12 20.98 -4.70
C SER A 95 13.10 21.27 -6.21
N SER A 96 13.21 20.23 -7.03
CA SER A 96 13.15 20.38 -8.49
C SER A 96 11.82 21.01 -8.92
N GLU A 97 11.86 22.26 -9.37
CA GLU A 97 10.69 22.98 -9.87
C GLU A 97 10.16 22.37 -11.16
N VAL A 98 11.05 21.87 -12.02
CA VAL A 98 10.67 21.27 -13.31
C VAL A 98 9.68 20.11 -13.11
N HIS A 99 9.96 19.20 -12.16
CA HIS A 99 9.05 18.08 -11.87
C HIS A 99 7.72 18.57 -11.30
N GLN A 100 7.71 19.64 -10.49
CA GLN A 100 6.49 20.21 -9.94
C GLN A 100 5.63 20.83 -11.04
N TYR A 101 6.22 21.57 -11.98
CA TYR A 101 5.51 22.13 -13.13
C TYR A 101 4.93 21.05 -14.04
N ILE A 102 5.72 20.03 -14.37
CA ILE A 102 5.22 18.89 -15.17
C ILE A 102 4.02 18.21 -14.48
N LEU A 103 4.10 18.01 -13.17
CA LEU A 103 2.99 17.40 -12.41
C LEU A 103 1.77 18.33 -12.38
N ALA A 104 1.97 19.62 -12.17
CA ALA A 104 0.89 20.60 -12.17
C ALA A 104 0.13 20.60 -13.51
N GLU A 105 0.84 20.67 -14.62
CA GLU A 105 0.28 20.58 -15.97
C GLU A 105 -0.46 19.24 -16.18
N PHE A 106 0.12 18.13 -15.74
CA PHE A 106 -0.50 16.80 -15.86
C PHE A 106 -1.82 16.70 -15.08
N ILE A 107 -1.91 17.33 -13.91
CA ILE A 107 -3.13 17.39 -13.10
C ILE A 107 -4.14 18.34 -13.70
N GLN A 108 -3.74 19.58 -14.05
CA GLN A 108 -4.63 20.64 -14.54
C GLN A 108 -5.31 20.26 -15.86
N ASN A 109 -4.59 19.58 -16.74
CA ASN A 109 -5.13 19.08 -18.01
C ASN A 109 -5.97 17.79 -17.85
N GLY A 110 -6.17 17.28 -16.64
CA GLY A 110 -6.98 16.09 -16.37
C GLY A 110 -6.33 14.76 -16.75
N PHE A 111 -5.08 14.78 -17.23
CA PHE A 111 -4.34 13.57 -17.62
C PHE A 111 -4.05 12.65 -16.42
N TYR A 112 -3.76 13.23 -15.26
CA TYR A 112 -3.55 12.48 -14.02
C TYR A 112 -4.73 11.55 -13.70
N TYR A 113 -5.94 12.08 -13.68
CA TYR A 113 -7.14 11.31 -13.35
C TYR A 113 -7.43 10.22 -14.38
N SER A 114 -7.18 10.51 -15.66
CA SER A 114 -7.34 9.55 -16.76
C SER A 114 -6.31 8.43 -16.65
N HIS A 115 -5.07 8.76 -16.31
CA HIS A 115 -3.98 7.82 -16.08
C HIS A 115 -4.28 6.90 -14.89
N VAL A 116 -4.64 7.44 -13.72
CA VAL A 116 -4.99 6.67 -12.53
C VAL A 116 -6.16 5.71 -12.81
N ARG A 117 -7.21 6.15 -13.50
CA ARG A 117 -8.32 5.28 -13.89
C ARG A 117 -7.89 4.11 -14.77
N ARG A 118 -7.00 4.34 -15.74
CA ARG A 118 -6.44 3.31 -16.62
C ARG A 118 -5.57 2.34 -15.81
N LEU A 119 -4.70 2.87 -14.96
CA LEU A 119 -3.80 2.09 -14.11
C LEU A 119 -4.59 1.16 -13.18
N LYS A 120 -5.64 1.67 -12.52
CA LYS A 120 -6.52 0.86 -11.68
C LYS A 120 -7.12 -0.33 -12.42
N LYS A 121 -7.60 -0.14 -13.65
CA LYS A 121 -8.15 -1.24 -14.46
C LYS A 121 -7.10 -2.32 -14.76
N ILE A 122 -5.87 -1.90 -15.08
CA ILE A 122 -4.77 -2.84 -15.35
C ILE A 122 -4.40 -3.61 -14.08
N TYR A 123 -4.22 -2.90 -12.97
CA TYR A 123 -3.84 -3.53 -11.71
C TYR A 123 -4.94 -4.43 -11.15
N GLU A 124 -6.21 -4.06 -11.33
CA GLU A 124 -7.33 -4.92 -10.94
C GLU A 124 -7.35 -6.24 -11.69
N LYS A 125 -7.10 -6.24 -13.02
CA LYS A 125 -6.97 -7.47 -13.82
C LYS A 125 -5.82 -8.35 -13.33
N ARG A 126 -4.64 -7.75 -13.14
CA ARG A 126 -3.45 -8.44 -12.63
C ARG A 126 -3.68 -9.02 -11.23
N ARG A 127 -4.29 -8.24 -10.34
CA ARG A 127 -4.68 -8.69 -9.02
C ARG A 127 -5.61 -9.91 -9.08
N GLN A 128 -6.64 -9.84 -9.92
CA GLN A 128 -7.58 -10.96 -10.10
C GLN A 128 -6.88 -12.20 -10.66
N ALA A 129 -5.93 -12.04 -11.57
CA ALA A 129 -5.14 -13.16 -12.09
C ALA A 129 -4.28 -13.79 -10.99
N ALA A 130 -3.57 -12.97 -10.19
CA ALA A 130 -2.79 -13.45 -9.05
C ALA A 130 -3.66 -14.17 -8.01
N VAL A 131 -4.82 -13.59 -7.66
CA VAL A 131 -5.76 -14.22 -6.71
C VAL A 131 -6.23 -15.58 -7.23
N ARG A 132 -6.68 -15.66 -8.49
CA ARG A 132 -7.11 -16.94 -9.09
C ARG A 132 -5.99 -17.98 -9.12
N ALA A 133 -4.76 -17.56 -9.44
CA ALA A 133 -3.62 -18.47 -9.46
C ALA A 133 -3.31 -19.00 -8.05
N ILE A 134 -3.32 -18.13 -7.04
CA ILE A 134 -3.10 -18.53 -5.64
C ILE A 134 -4.21 -19.47 -5.16
N GLU A 135 -5.47 -19.16 -5.43
CA GLU A 135 -6.61 -20.03 -5.09
C GLU A 135 -6.52 -21.39 -5.79
N LYS A 136 -6.06 -21.42 -7.04
CA LYS A 136 -5.90 -22.64 -7.84
C LYS A 136 -4.77 -23.53 -7.37
N TYR A 137 -3.61 -22.94 -7.06
CA TYR A 137 -2.38 -23.70 -6.84
C TYR A 137 -1.94 -23.75 -5.37
N LEU A 138 -2.31 -22.76 -4.55
CA LEU A 138 -1.80 -22.62 -3.18
C LEU A 138 -2.87 -22.72 -2.08
N SER A 139 -4.13 -23.03 -2.42
CA SER A 139 -5.21 -23.12 -1.42
C SER A 139 -4.96 -24.15 -0.31
N GLY A 140 -4.20 -25.22 -0.58
CA GLY A 140 -3.78 -26.20 0.42
C GLY A 140 -2.71 -25.69 1.39
N TYR A 141 -1.91 -24.70 0.99
CA TYR A 141 -0.79 -24.15 1.76
C TYR A 141 -1.15 -22.94 2.60
N GLY A 142 -2.14 -22.16 2.17
CA GLY A 142 -2.48 -20.92 2.84
C GLY A 142 -3.67 -20.20 2.21
N HIS A 143 -3.82 -18.94 2.59
CA HIS A 143 -4.89 -18.08 2.11
C HIS A 143 -4.41 -16.63 1.93
N ILE A 144 -5.19 -15.84 1.18
CA ILE A 144 -4.92 -14.42 0.95
C ILE A 144 -5.67 -13.58 1.97
N GLU A 145 -4.99 -12.58 2.54
CA GLU A 145 -5.61 -11.55 3.36
C GLU A 145 -5.37 -10.16 2.75
N GLY A 146 -6.31 -9.22 2.93
CA GLY A 146 -6.15 -7.82 2.55
C GLY A 146 -6.15 -7.50 1.05
N ALA A 147 -6.72 -8.34 0.19
CA ALA A 147 -6.60 -8.28 -1.28
C ALA A 147 -7.26 -7.08 -1.99
N ASN A 148 -7.82 -6.08 -1.30
CA ASN A 148 -8.68 -5.07 -1.95
C ASN A 148 -8.02 -3.70 -2.17
N GLU A 149 -6.72 -3.57 -1.90
CA GLU A 149 -6.00 -2.31 -2.03
C GLU A 149 -4.51 -2.53 -2.30
N GLY A 150 -3.84 -1.49 -2.81
CA GLY A 150 -2.40 -1.48 -3.04
C GLY A 150 -1.94 -2.23 -4.29
N THR A 151 -0.69 -2.65 -4.27
CA THR A 151 0.01 -3.32 -5.37
C THR A 151 0.53 -4.71 -5.01
N HIS A 152 0.18 -5.20 -3.81
CA HIS A 152 0.65 -6.46 -3.23
C HIS A 152 -0.51 -7.26 -2.66
N LEU A 153 -0.32 -8.57 -2.56
CA LEU A 153 -1.18 -9.49 -1.83
C LEU A 153 -0.40 -10.05 -0.63
N THR A 154 -1.09 -10.23 0.49
CA THR A 154 -0.52 -10.95 1.63
C THR A 154 -1.02 -12.37 1.59
N PHE A 155 -0.12 -13.32 1.39
CA PHE A 155 -0.39 -14.76 1.49
C PHE A 155 0.09 -15.25 2.84
N ILE A 156 -0.79 -15.91 3.59
CA ILE A 156 -0.52 -16.42 4.93
C ILE A 156 -0.55 -17.94 4.88
N PHE A 157 0.49 -18.61 5.40
CA PHE A 157 0.54 -20.05 5.50
C PHE A 157 -0.47 -20.58 6.53
N ASN A 158 -1.11 -21.72 6.24
CA ASN A 158 -2.01 -22.43 7.16
C ASN A 158 -1.25 -23.02 8.37
N GLN A 159 0.00 -23.42 8.14
CA GLN A 159 0.92 -23.94 9.17
C GLN A 159 2.17 -23.05 9.17
N PRO A 160 2.77 -22.76 10.33
CA PRO A 160 3.99 -21.98 10.40
C PRO A 160 5.10 -22.60 9.53
N GLN A 161 5.73 -21.78 8.71
CA GLN A 161 6.84 -22.13 7.83
C GLN A 161 8.00 -21.14 8.06
N ASP A 162 9.21 -21.54 7.73
CA ASP A 162 10.35 -20.63 7.65
C ASP A 162 10.29 -19.85 6.34
N ASP A 163 9.49 -18.78 6.32
CA ASP A 163 9.26 -17.96 5.13
C ASP A 163 10.49 -17.17 4.69
N VAL A 164 11.45 -16.93 5.57
CA VAL A 164 12.72 -16.30 5.25
C VAL A 164 13.56 -17.25 4.40
N ARG A 165 13.75 -18.48 4.87
CA ARG A 165 14.49 -19.53 4.15
C ARG A 165 13.83 -19.87 2.82
N LEU A 166 12.49 -19.96 2.80
CA LEU A 166 11.72 -20.18 1.57
C LEU A 166 11.90 -19.04 0.57
N SER A 167 11.89 -17.78 1.00
CA SER A 167 12.16 -16.64 0.11
C SER A 167 13.56 -16.70 -0.51
N GLU A 168 14.58 -17.11 0.26
CA GLU A 168 15.94 -17.29 -0.27
C GLU A 168 16.00 -18.42 -1.29
N LEU A 169 15.33 -19.55 -1.04
CA LEU A 169 15.23 -20.67 -1.98
C LEU A 169 14.55 -20.24 -3.28
N LEU A 170 13.43 -19.52 -3.17
CA LEU A 170 12.67 -19.03 -4.32
C LEU A 170 13.51 -18.11 -5.22
N ILE A 171 14.27 -17.19 -4.65
CA ILE A 171 15.18 -16.33 -5.42
C ILE A 171 16.25 -17.16 -6.11
N ARG A 172 16.93 -18.06 -5.37
CA ARG A 172 18.10 -18.80 -5.88
C ARG A 172 17.73 -19.82 -6.96
N SER A 173 16.67 -20.59 -6.74
CA SER A 173 16.34 -21.75 -7.57
C SER A 173 15.24 -21.49 -8.60
N TYR A 174 14.32 -20.54 -8.32
CA TYR A 174 13.15 -20.29 -9.16
C TYR A 174 13.12 -18.89 -9.76
N GLN A 175 14.04 -18.00 -9.37
CA GLN A 175 14.10 -16.60 -9.80
C GLN A 175 12.80 -15.84 -9.45
N ILE A 176 12.20 -16.17 -8.30
CA ILE A 176 10.99 -15.52 -7.79
C ILE A 176 11.38 -14.75 -6.53
N GLU A 177 11.23 -13.44 -6.59
CA GLU A 177 11.41 -12.57 -5.43
C GLU A 177 10.10 -12.49 -4.63
N THR A 178 10.18 -12.86 -3.36
CA THR A 178 9.09 -12.71 -2.38
C THR A 178 9.62 -11.98 -1.15
N ARG A 179 8.73 -11.29 -0.46
CA ARG A 179 9.08 -10.68 0.83
C ARG A 179 8.49 -11.52 1.95
N PRO A 180 9.32 -12.07 2.88
CA PRO A 180 8.82 -12.83 4.01
C PRO A 180 7.90 -11.98 4.89
N LEU A 181 6.73 -12.52 5.24
CA LEU A 181 5.77 -11.83 6.09
C LEU A 181 6.28 -11.72 7.53
N SER A 182 6.95 -12.77 8.04
CA SER A 182 7.52 -12.80 9.39
C SER A 182 8.49 -11.66 9.65
N ALA A 183 9.23 -11.20 8.63
CA ALA A 183 10.16 -10.07 8.73
C ALA A 183 9.47 -8.72 9.02
N CYS A 184 8.14 -8.64 8.88
CA CYS A 184 7.36 -7.45 9.22
C CYS A 184 6.94 -7.41 10.71
N TYR A 185 7.19 -8.47 11.47
CA TYR A 185 6.83 -8.58 12.88
C TYR A 185 8.04 -8.38 13.78
N ARG A 186 7.80 -7.75 14.93
CA ARG A 186 8.79 -7.63 16.02
C ARG A 186 8.57 -8.64 17.15
N SER A 187 7.50 -9.42 17.10
CA SER A 187 7.11 -10.34 18.18
C SER A 187 7.30 -11.79 17.76
N ALA A 188 7.48 -12.69 18.77
CA ALA A 188 7.60 -14.13 18.56
C ALA A 188 6.33 -14.81 17.99
N LYS A 189 5.18 -14.11 17.96
CA LYS A 189 3.92 -14.60 17.37
C LYS A 189 3.73 -14.04 15.94
N ALA A 190 4.79 -14.03 15.14
CA ALA A 190 4.72 -13.62 13.75
C ALA A 190 3.86 -14.60 12.95
N LEU A 191 2.99 -14.07 12.09
CA LEU A 191 2.42 -14.85 11.01
C LEU A 191 3.50 -15.10 9.97
N THR A 192 3.49 -16.28 9.38
CA THR A 192 4.41 -16.65 8.31
C THR A 192 3.69 -16.68 6.96
N GLY A 193 4.38 -16.30 5.91
CA GLY A 193 3.80 -16.15 4.60
C GLY A 193 4.62 -15.25 3.68
N PHE A 194 3.99 -14.70 2.65
CA PHE A 194 4.65 -13.85 1.69
C PHE A 194 3.85 -12.58 1.38
N ILE A 195 4.56 -11.49 1.14
CA ILE A 195 4.02 -10.30 0.48
C ILE A 195 4.40 -10.42 -1.00
N LEU A 196 3.39 -10.60 -1.86
CA LEU A 196 3.52 -10.88 -3.28
C LEU A 196 3.11 -9.67 -4.11
N GLY A 197 4.05 -9.08 -4.84
CA GLY A 197 3.79 -7.98 -5.76
C GLY A 197 3.14 -8.47 -7.06
N TYR A 198 2.08 -7.79 -7.52
CA TYR A 198 1.41 -8.17 -8.79
C TYR A 198 1.40 -7.06 -9.84
N ALA A 199 1.73 -5.83 -9.45
CA ALA A 199 1.48 -4.66 -10.30
C ALA A 199 2.39 -4.57 -11.55
N HIS A 200 3.58 -5.15 -11.54
CA HIS A 200 4.55 -5.05 -12.64
C HIS A 200 4.45 -6.16 -13.69
N PHE A 201 3.77 -7.26 -13.36
CA PHE A 201 3.77 -8.47 -14.19
C PHE A 201 2.49 -8.61 -15.00
N LYS A 202 2.56 -9.27 -16.15
CA LYS A 202 1.38 -9.66 -16.93
C LYS A 202 0.66 -10.83 -16.25
N GLU A 203 -0.58 -11.06 -16.64
CA GLU A 203 -1.44 -12.08 -16.01
C GLU A 203 -0.84 -13.49 -16.16
N GLU A 204 -0.24 -13.81 -17.32
CA GLU A 204 0.39 -15.11 -17.59
C GLU A 204 1.67 -15.30 -16.76
N GLU A 205 2.45 -14.24 -16.57
CA GLU A 205 3.67 -14.25 -15.75
C GLU A 205 3.32 -14.49 -14.27
N LEU A 206 2.24 -13.89 -13.79
CA LEU A 206 1.74 -14.09 -12.42
C LEU A 206 1.28 -15.53 -12.19
N GLU A 207 0.55 -16.13 -13.14
CA GLU A 207 0.12 -17.53 -13.02
C GLU A 207 1.33 -18.47 -13.04
N ALA A 208 2.28 -18.26 -13.93
CA ALA A 208 3.50 -19.05 -14.01
C ALA A 208 4.37 -18.93 -12.72
N ALA A 209 4.48 -17.71 -12.15
CA ALA A 209 5.22 -17.51 -10.91
C ALA A 209 4.56 -18.22 -9.72
N VAL A 210 3.23 -18.17 -9.61
CA VAL A 210 2.50 -18.87 -8.55
C VAL A 210 2.60 -20.39 -8.70
N PHE A 211 2.60 -20.90 -9.94
CA PHE A 211 2.81 -22.32 -10.19
C PHE A 211 4.22 -22.78 -9.74
N LYS A 212 5.28 -22.03 -10.08
CA LYS A 212 6.65 -22.31 -9.60
C LYS A 212 6.75 -22.21 -8.07
N LEU A 213 6.03 -21.28 -7.44
CA LEU A 213 5.96 -21.18 -5.99
C LEU A 213 5.38 -22.46 -5.38
N LYS A 214 4.31 -23.03 -6.01
CA LYS A 214 3.78 -24.34 -5.60
C LYS A 214 4.83 -25.45 -5.71
N GLU A 215 5.54 -25.54 -6.86
CA GLU A 215 6.59 -26.55 -7.05
C GLU A 215 7.68 -26.47 -5.96
N ALA A 216 8.07 -25.26 -5.57
CA ALA A 216 9.03 -25.06 -4.48
C ALA A 216 8.49 -25.53 -3.12
N LEU A 217 7.20 -25.28 -2.84
CA LEU A 217 6.55 -25.71 -1.61
C LEU A 217 6.34 -27.23 -1.55
N ASP A 218 6.15 -27.90 -2.69
CA ASP A 218 6.02 -29.36 -2.76
C ASP A 218 7.35 -30.09 -2.42
N GLN A 219 8.49 -29.38 -2.54
CA GLN A 219 9.83 -29.95 -2.30
C GLN A 219 10.36 -29.69 -0.88
N THR A 220 9.62 -28.93 -0.07
CA THR A 220 10.00 -28.57 1.31
C THR A 220 9.14 -29.28 2.34
#